data_a85b2ad242ad3203870ec2451bd431f0
#
_entry.id   a85b2ad242ad3203870ec2451bd431f0
#
_cell.length_a   1.000
_cell.length_b   1.000
_cell.length_c   1.000
_cell.angle_alpha   90.00
_cell.angle_beta   90.00
_cell.angle_gamma   90.00
#
_symmetry.space_group_name_H-M   'P 1'
#
loop_
_entity.id
_entity.type
_entity.pdbx_description
1 polymer ?
#
loop_
_entity_poly.entity_id
_entity_poly.type
_entity_poly.pdbx_seq_one_letter_code
_entity_poly.pdbx_strand_id
1 'polypeptide(L)'
;LVRRQWDIVGREARLRGMHMCHSPEADLVRDPRFGRMSEAFGEDTYLTTQMVKNAIIGVQGNYEGLGKGTHIGAVAKHFAGYGQVLGGSNFAAIEISERTLIDEVYPPFEAAVKEAKTLGIMASHGDLNGIASHGNQALLTGVLRDQWGYEGYVVSDSNDIARLFYFMNVAESPEAAAQMGLEAGIDIDLYAEDSYSYLPEMVKKNPELEKLIDRSVRRVL
;
A
#
# COMPACT_ATOMS: atom_id res chain seq x y z
N LEU A 1 5.58 18.76 15.90
CA LEU A 1 4.54 19.47 15.18
C LEU A 1 3.67 18.51 14.36
N VAL A 2 4.24 17.75 13.40
CA VAL A 2 3.54 16.80 12.50
C VAL A 2 2.64 15.85 13.26
N ARG A 3 3.17 15.13 14.25
CA ARG A 3 2.40 14.20 15.07
C ARG A 3 1.15 14.84 15.71
N ARG A 4 1.26 16.09 16.20
CA ARG A 4 0.14 16.80 16.79
C ARG A 4 -0.91 17.22 15.76
N GLN A 5 -0.46 17.60 14.56
CA GLN A 5 -1.35 17.91 13.44
C GLN A 5 -2.17 16.67 13.05
N TRP A 6 -1.50 15.54 12.85
CA TRP A 6 -2.17 14.30 12.46
C TRP A 6 -3.03 13.69 13.58
N ASP A 7 -2.72 13.94 14.85
CA ASP A 7 -3.60 13.60 15.98
C ASP A 7 -4.96 14.33 15.89
N ILE A 8 -4.92 15.62 15.52
CA ILE A 8 -6.15 16.39 15.29
C ILE A 8 -6.93 15.81 14.09
N VAL A 9 -6.24 15.56 12.99
CA VAL A 9 -6.85 14.95 11.77
C VAL A 9 -7.51 13.63 12.12
N GLY A 10 -6.84 12.73 12.84
CA GLY A 10 -7.37 11.42 13.22
C GLY A 10 -8.65 11.51 14.04
N ARG A 11 -8.69 12.44 15.00
CA ARG A 11 -9.89 12.68 15.83
C ARG A 11 -11.04 13.30 15.06
N GLU A 12 -10.78 14.32 14.26
CA GLU A 12 -11.83 14.97 13.46
C GLU A 12 -12.42 14.02 12.42
N ALA A 13 -11.57 13.23 11.76
CA ALA A 13 -12.01 12.21 10.80
C ALA A 13 -12.88 11.15 11.49
N ARG A 14 -12.49 10.69 12.68
CA ARG A 14 -13.28 9.73 13.46
C ARG A 14 -14.65 10.27 13.85
N LEU A 15 -14.74 11.51 14.27
CA LEU A 15 -16.00 12.17 14.59
C LEU A 15 -16.95 12.28 13.38
N ARG A 16 -16.40 12.26 12.16
CA ARG A 16 -17.16 12.26 10.90
C ARG A 16 -17.51 10.84 10.42
N GLY A 17 -17.23 9.81 11.21
CA GLY A 17 -17.55 8.41 10.90
C GLY A 17 -16.51 7.67 10.05
N MET A 18 -15.35 8.27 9.79
CA MET A 18 -14.27 7.59 9.09
C MET A 18 -13.62 6.53 9.97
N HIS A 19 -13.07 5.48 9.35
CA HIS A 19 -12.33 4.40 10.01
C HIS A 19 -10.88 4.35 9.58
N MET A 20 -10.59 4.68 8.32
CA MET A 20 -9.27 4.62 7.70
C MET A 20 -9.04 5.87 6.86
N CYS A 21 -7.78 6.29 6.70
CA CYS A 21 -7.36 7.23 5.67
C CYS A 21 -6.24 6.62 4.82
N HIS A 22 -6.29 6.83 3.50
CA HIS A 22 -5.23 6.44 2.57
C HIS A 22 -4.11 7.49 2.59
N SER A 23 -3.43 7.56 3.72
CA SER A 23 -2.38 8.53 4.06
C SER A 23 -1.57 8.01 5.27
N PRO A 24 -0.30 8.40 5.44
CA PRO A 24 0.47 9.36 4.65
C PRO A 24 1.07 8.76 3.37
N GLU A 25 1.49 9.65 2.45
CA GLU A 25 2.36 9.27 1.36
C GLU A 25 3.79 9.11 1.87
N ALA A 26 4.36 7.94 1.66
CA ALA A 26 5.70 7.59 2.12
C ALA A 26 6.73 7.55 0.97
N ASP A 27 6.30 7.96 -0.22
CA ASP A 27 7.16 8.00 -1.40
C ASP A 27 8.25 9.07 -1.28
N LEU A 28 9.45 8.72 -1.75
CA LEU A 28 10.52 9.69 -1.98
C LEU A 28 10.38 10.27 -3.37
N VAL A 29 10.16 11.58 -3.46
CA VAL A 29 9.99 12.26 -4.74
C VAL A 29 11.22 13.11 -5.05
N ARG A 30 11.95 12.75 -6.11
CA ARG A 30 13.17 13.43 -6.56
C ARG A 30 13.03 14.08 -7.93
N ASP A 31 12.08 13.61 -8.75
CA ASP A 31 11.84 14.19 -10.05
C ASP A 31 10.76 15.29 -9.95
N PRO A 32 11.10 16.56 -10.21
CA PRO A 32 10.13 17.66 -10.13
C PRO A 32 9.00 17.58 -11.18
N ARG A 33 9.12 16.68 -12.16
CA ARG A 33 8.05 16.42 -13.13
C ARG A 33 6.95 15.53 -12.58
N PHE A 34 7.18 14.85 -11.45
CA PHE A 34 6.17 14.01 -10.81
C PHE A 34 5.02 14.86 -10.28
N GLY A 35 3.83 14.71 -10.88
CA GLY A 35 2.66 15.57 -10.62
C GLY A 35 2.10 15.49 -9.19
N ARG A 36 2.50 14.47 -8.41
CA ARG A 36 2.05 14.23 -7.04
C ARG A 36 3.09 14.64 -5.98
N MET A 37 4.10 15.40 -6.38
CA MET A 37 5.16 15.88 -5.47
C MET A 37 4.61 16.58 -4.22
N SER A 38 3.49 17.33 -4.36
CA SER A 38 2.87 18.05 -3.24
C SER A 38 2.25 17.15 -2.16
N GLU A 39 2.06 15.86 -2.42
CA GLU A 39 1.53 14.90 -1.46
C GLU A 39 2.65 14.32 -0.58
N ALA A 40 3.90 14.29 -1.07
CA ALA A 40 5.06 13.67 -0.42
C ALA A 40 5.75 14.62 0.58
N PHE A 41 6.58 14.05 1.45
CA PHE A 41 7.39 14.80 2.41
C PHE A 41 8.75 15.26 1.86
N GLY A 42 9.07 14.92 0.62
CA GLY A 42 10.27 15.39 -0.09
C GLY A 42 11.18 14.27 -0.58
N GLU A 43 12.46 14.63 -0.78
CA GLU A 43 13.47 13.78 -1.42
C GLU A 43 14.45 13.10 -0.44
N ASP A 44 14.46 13.52 0.82
CA ASP A 44 15.37 13.01 1.84
C ASP A 44 14.76 11.82 2.57
N THR A 45 15.47 10.69 2.56
CA THR A 45 15.03 9.44 3.16
C THR A 45 14.79 9.56 4.66
N TYR A 46 15.69 10.22 5.39
CA TYR A 46 15.58 10.34 6.85
C TYR A 46 14.41 11.25 7.24
N LEU A 47 14.30 12.41 6.60
CA LEU A 47 13.19 13.35 6.86
C LEU A 47 11.86 12.68 6.56
N THR A 48 11.70 12.06 5.38
CA THR A 48 10.47 11.35 5.00
C THR A 48 10.15 10.24 5.99
N THR A 49 11.13 9.45 6.43
CA THR A 49 10.94 8.42 7.46
C THR A 49 10.39 9.00 8.76
N GLN A 50 10.96 10.12 9.25
CA GLN A 50 10.48 10.75 10.48
C GLN A 50 9.08 11.35 10.31
N MET A 51 8.80 11.96 9.16
CA MET A 51 7.50 12.57 8.88
C MET A 51 6.40 11.51 8.78
N VAL A 52 6.62 10.45 8.01
CA VAL A 52 5.70 9.31 7.84
C VAL A 52 5.41 8.65 9.18
N LYS A 53 6.44 8.28 9.93
CA LYS A 53 6.29 7.69 11.26
C LYS A 53 5.43 8.55 12.18
N ASN A 54 5.74 9.83 12.29
CA ASN A 54 5.00 10.72 13.19
C ASN A 54 3.58 11.05 12.69
N ALA A 55 3.34 11.05 11.39
CA ALA A 55 2.01 11.18 10.82
C ALA A 55 1.13 9.97 11.20
N ILE A 56 1.63 8.76 11.01
CA ILE A 56 0.91 7.52 11.36
C ILE A 56 0.64 7.46 12.86
N ILE A 57 1.65 7.68 13.70
CA ILE A 57 1.49 7.69 15.15
C ILE A 57 0.42 8.73 15.58
N GLY A 58 0.41 9.90 14.94
CA GLY A 58 -0.58 10.94 15.20
C GLY A 58 -1.98 10.50 14.84
N VAL A 59 -2.21 10.14 13.57
CA VAL A 59 -3.55 9.81 13.04
C VAL A 59 -4.17 8.59 13.72
N GLN A 60 -3.35 7.64 14.18
CA GLN A 60 -3.79 6.45 14.93
C GLN A 60 -3.89 6.67 16.44
N GLY A 61 -3.56 7.87 16.94
CA GLY A 61 -3.60 8.18 18.38
C GLY A 61 -2.64 7.31 19.18
N ASN A 62 -1.40 7.15 18.70
CA ASN A 62 -0.38 6.29 19.30
C ASN A 62 -0.82 4.82 19.37
N TYR A 63 -1.57 4.35 18.37
CA TYR A 63 -2.21 3.05 18.30
C TYR A 63 -3.31 2.82 19.36
N GLU A 64 -3.15 3.32 20.58
CA GLU A 64 -4.17 3.25 21.65
C GLU A 64 -5.48 3.95 21.27
N GLY A 65 -5.40 5.01 20.47
CA GLY A 65 -6.56 5.76 19.99
C GLY A 65 -7.51 4.94 19.14
N LEU A 66 -7.00 3.93 18.43
CA LEU A 66 -7.77 2.97 17.63
C LEU A 66 -8.64 2.12 18.56
N GLY A 67 -8.05 1.46 19.53
CA GLY A 67 -8.75 0.62 20.51
C GLY A 67 -9.80 1.40 21.34
N LYS A 68 -9.56 2.70 21.57
CA LYS A 68 -10.52 3.60 22.23
C LYS A 68 -11.60 4.16 21.30
N GLY A 69 -11.50 3.91 19.99
CA GLY A 69 -12.44 4.43 19.01
C GLY A 69 -12.39 5.95 18.82
N THR A 70 -11.28 6.60 19.17
CA THR A 70 -11.12 8.07 19.10
C THR A 70 -10.35 8.56 17.89
N HIS A 71 -9.68 7.66 17.19
CA HIS A 71 -8.83 7.93 16.03
C HIS A 71 -9.16 6.96 14.88
N ILE A 72 -8.49 7.14 13.74
CA ILE A 72 -8.65 6.32 12.55
C ILE A 72 -7.33 5.63 12.18
N GLY A 73 -7.41 4.53 11.42
CA GLY A 73 -6.23 3.84 10.91
C GLY A 73 -5.57 4.60 9.76
N ALA A 74 -4.27 4.40 9.62
CA ALA A 74 -3.46 4.91 8.52
C ALA A 74 -3.20 3.82 7.48
N VAL A 75 -3.10 4.23 6.20
CA VAL A 75 -2.61 3.41 5.09
C VAL A 75 -1.40 4.14 4.50
N ALA A 76 -0.20 3.65 4.77
CA ALA A 76 1.00 4.21 4.16
C ALA A 76 1.09 3.79 2.68
N LYS A 77 1.46 4.73 1.81
CA LYS A 77 1.42 4.54 0.35
C LYS A 77 2.56 5.28 -0.35
N HIS A 78 2.95 4.88 -1.54
CA HIS A 78 2.57 3.68 -2.29
C HIS A 78 3.74 2.69 -2.30
N PHE A 79 3.56 1.50 -1.79
CA PHE A 79 4.64 0.53 -1.59
C PHE A 79 4.91 -0.28 -2.89
N ALA A 80 6.10 -0.11 -3.54
CA ALA A 80 7.14 0.83 -3.15
C ALA A 80 7.75 1.50 -4.40
N GLY A 81 8.27 2.71 -4.21
CA GLY A 81 9.09 3.37 -5.22
C GLY A 81 8.34 4.30 -6.17
N TYR A 82 7.07 4.52 -5.98
CA TYR A 82 6.22 5.29 -6.91
C TYR A 82 6.71 6.73 -7.16
N GLY A 83 7.37 7.37 -6.22
CA GLY A 83 7.98 8.67 -6.43
C GLY A 83 9.21 8.68 -7.34
N GLN A 84 9.65 7.50 -7.82
CA GLN A 84 10.85 7.31 -8.68
C GLN A 84 10.49 6.86 -10.10
N VAL A 85 9.24 7.06 -10.53
CA VAL A 85 8.76 6.65 -11.86
C VAL A 85 9.54 7.35 -12.98
N LEU A 86 9.77 6.65 -14.08
CA LEU A 86 10.50 7.15 -15.24
C LEU A 86 9.84 8.42 -15.79
N GLY A 87 10.64 9.47 -15.94
CA GLY A 87 10.20 10.75 -16.49
C GLY A 87 9.19 11.50 -15.62
N GLY A 88 8.96 11.09 -14.37
CA GLY A 88 7.94 11.65 -13.50
C GLY A 88 6.49 11.34 -13.95
N SER A 89 6.32 10.41 -14.89
CA SER A 89 5.02 10.12 -15.49
C SER A 89 4.24 9.13 -14.62
N ASN A 90 3.00 9.50 -14.31
CA ASN A 90 2.10 8.63 -13.54
C ASN A 90 1.93 7.27 -14.23
N PHE A 91 1.99 6.16 -13.50
CA PHE A 91 1.96 4.77 -14.00
C PHE A 91 3.16 4.33 -14.85
N ALA A 92 4.20 5.14 -15.00
CA ALA A 92 5.42 4.68 -15.65
C ALA A 92 6.18 3.66 -14.81
N ALA A 93 7.05 2.91 -15.47
CA ALA A 93 7.91 1.93 -14.82
C ALA A 93 8.82 2.58 -13.75
N ILE A 94 9.14 1.80 -12.74
CA ILE A 94 10.08 2.17 -11.67
C ILE A 94 11.32 1.30 -11.88
N GLU A 95 12.41 1.90 -12.37
CA GLU A 95 13.67 1.22 -12.60
C GLU A 95 14.72 1.72 -11.61
N ILE A 96 14.90 1.00 -10.51
CA ILE A 96 15.84 1.35 -9.45
C ILE A 96 16.59 0.12 -8.96
N SER A 97 17.83 0.30 -8.55
CA SER A 97 18.64 -0.79 -8.03
C SER A 97 18.08 -1.33 -6.71
N GLU A 98 18.32 -2.61 -6.43
CA GLU A 98 18.00 -3.22 -5.13
C GLU A 98 18.64 -2.44 -3.98
N ARG A 99 19.86 -1.96 -4.15
CA ARG A 99 20.53 -1.13 -3.16
C ARG A 99 19.77 0.17 -2.89
N THR A 100 19.31 0.87 -3.92
CA THR A 100 18.49 2.08 -3.76
C THR A 100 17.17 1.79 -3.07
N LEU A 101 16.54 0.65 -3.39
CA LEU A 101 15.34 0.21 -2.69
C LEU A 101 15.60 0.06 -1.19
N ILE A 102 16.65 -0.67 -0.80
CA ILE A 102 16.95 -0.98 0.60
C ILE A 102 17.42 0.27 1.36
N ASP A 103 18.35 1.03 0.78
CA ASP A 103 18.98 2.13 1.49
C ASP A 103 18.12 3.40 1.55
N GLU A 104 17.21 3.60 0.59
CA GLU A 104 16.54 4.87 0.41
C GLU A 104 15.00 4.77 0.40
N VAL A 105 14.43 3.82 -0.38
CA VAL A 105 12.98 3.76 -0.61
C VAL A 105 12.25 3.00 0.49
N TYR A 106 12.81 1.91 1.00
CA TYR A 106 12.18 1.10 2.04
C TYR A 106 12.12 1.74 3.43
N PRO A 107 13.11 2.54 3.89
CA PRO A 107 13.12 3.03 5.28
C PRO A 107 11.85 3.75 5.73
N PRO A 108 11.19 4.62 4.94
CA PRO A 108 9.92 5.22 5.35
C PRO A 108 8.80 4.18 5.58
N PHE A 109 8.72 3.16 4.73
CA PHE A 109 7.74 2.08 4.85
C PHE A 109 8.08 1.11 5.98
N GLU A 110 9.35 0.76 6.14
CA GLU A 110 9.80 -0.09 7.23
C GLU A 110 9.51 0.55 8.59
N ALA A 111 9.74 1.84 8.73
CA ALA A 111 9.39 2.60 9.94
C ALA A 111 7.87 2.69 10.14
N ALA A 112 7.09 2.82 9.05
CA ALA A 112 5.63 2.78 9.11
C ALA A 112 5.13 1.44 9.69
N VAL A 113 5.74 0.33 9.28
CA VAL A 113 5.41 -1.03 9.73
C VAL A 113 5.92 -1.27 11.15
N LYS A 114 7.24 -1.19 11.35
CA LYS A 114 7.89 -1.66 12.58
C LYS A 114 7.74 -0.71 13.76
N GLU A 115 7.80 0.60 13.49
CA GLU A 115 7.81 1.61 14.55
C GLU A 115 6.44 2.28 14.76
N ALA A 116 5.74 2.62 13.67
CA ALA A 116 4.46 3.32 13.75
C ALA A 116 3.24 2.37 13.72
N LYS A 117 3.43 1.09 13.37
CA LYS A 117 2.39 0.06 13.31
C LYS A 117 1.18 0.50 12.48
N THR A 118 1.44 0.90 11.23
CA THR A 118 0.36 1.26 10.30
C THR A 118 -0.60 0.10 10.09
N LEU A 119 -1.90 0.37 10.07
CA LEU A 119 -2.90 -0.68 9.86
C LEU A 119 -2.97 -1.14 8.41
N GLY A 120 -2.72 -0.26 7.45
CA GLY A 120 -2.77 -0.58 6.03
C GLY A 120 -1.48 -0.17 5.31
N ILE A 121 -1.20 -0.88 4.23
CA ILE A 121 -0.23 -0.51 3.20
C ILE A 121 -0.96 -0.53 1.86
N MET A 122 -0.74 0.48 1.02
CA MET A 122 -1.23 0.50 -0.36
C MET A 122 -0.10 0.15 -1.31
N ALA A 123 -0.36 -0.81 -2.20
CA ALA A 123 0.59 -1.18 -3.24
C ALA A 123 0.79 -0.05 -4.25
N SER A 124 1.96 0.01 -4.87
CA SER A 124 2.31 1.04 -5.85
C SER A 124 1.67 0.79 -7.20
N HIS A 125 1.35 1.87 -7.92
CA HIS A 125 1.05 1.80 -9.36
C HIS A 125 2.24 1.28 -10.18
N GLY A 126 1.95 0.79 -11.38
CA GLY A 126 2.96 0.40 -12.36
C GLY A 126 3.73 -0.86 -12.00
N ASP A 127 4.95 -0.93 -12.47
CA ASP A 127 5.85 -2.05 -12.21
C ASP A 127 7.13 -1.57 -11.51
N LEU A 128 7.74 -2.48 -10.76
CA LEU A 128 9.04 -2.29 -10.12
C LEU A 128 10.05 -3.23 -10.79
N ASN A 129 11.00 -2.65 -11.51
CA ASN A 129 12.03 -3.41 -12.24
C ASN A 129 11.42 -4.49 -13.16
N GLY A 130 10.34 -4.13 -13.89
CA GLY A 130 9.66 -5.01 -14.83
C GLY A 130 8.66 -6.00 -14.22
N ILE A 131 8.42 -5.96 -12.90
CA ILE A 131 7.42 -6.80 -12.22
C ILE A 131 6.25 -5.92 -11.78
N ALA A 132 5.06 -6.20 -12.30
CA ALA A 132 3.83 -5.48 -11.93
C ALA A 132 3.64 -5.48 -10.41
N SER A 133 3.55 -4.30 -9.79
CA SER A 133 3.58 -4.16 -8.33
C SER A 133 2.46 -4.93 -7.64
N HIS A 134 1.26 -4.96 -8.22
CA HIS A 134 0.09 -5.66 -7.69
C HIS A 134 0.13 -7.19 -7.87
N GLY A 135 1.06 -7.70 -8.70
CA GLY A 135 1.38 -9.13 -8.85
C GLY A 135 2.72 -9.53 -8.21
N ASN A 136 3.41 -8.60 -7.55
CA ASN A 136 4.75 -8.81 -7.03
C ASN A 136 4.75 -9.48 -5.66
N GLN A 137 4.67 -10.81 -5.65
CA GLN A 137 4.72 -11.60 -4.41
C GLN A 137 6.03 -11.42 -3.63
N ALA A 138 7.16 -11.27 -4.33
CA ALA A 138 8.45 -11.07 -3.65
C ALA A 138 8.46 -9.76 -2.84
N LEU A 139 7.77 -8.73 -3.33
CA LEU A 139 7.63 -7.44 -2.64
C LEU A 139 6.57 -7.51 -1.53
N LEU A 140 5.32 -7.85 -1.88
CA LEU A 140 4.17 -7.74 -1.00
C LEU A 140 4.10 -8.83 0.08
N THR A 141 4.67 -10.01 -0.20
CA THR A 141 4.79 -11.09 0.77
C THR A 141 6.23 -11.19 1.27
N GLY A 142 7.20 -11.37 0.40
CA GLY A 142 8.59 -11.61 0.79
C GLY A 142 9.19 -10.48 1.62
N VAL A 143 9.17 -9.24 1.13
CA VAL A 143 9.72 -8.10 1.88
C VAL A 143 8.79 -7.69 3.00
N LEU A 144 7.55 -7.37 2.68
CA LEU A 144 6.63 -6.74 3.64
C LEU A 144 6.27 -7.67 4.79
N ARG A 145 5.97 -8.94 4.52
CA ARG A 145 5.50 -9.89 5.53
C ARG A 145 6.61 -10.76 6.10
N ASP A 146 7.39 -11.43 5.25
CA ASP A 146 8.36 -12.41 5.74
C ASP A 146 9.57 -11.73 6.37
N GLN A 147 10.06 -10.62 5.81
CA GLN A 147 11.21 -9.89 6.36
C GLN A 147 10.83 -8.86 7.42
N TRP A 148 9.73 -8.10 7.21
CA TRP A 148 9.35 -7.03 8.15
C TRP A 148 8.32 -7.45 9.19
N GLY A 149 7.67 -8.60 9.01
CA GLY A 149 6.67 -9.12 9.94
C GLY A 149 5.36 -8.32 9.94
N TYR A 150 4.97 -7.77 8.78
CA TYR A 150 3.76 -6.98 8.69
C TYR A 150 2.49 -7.83 8.82
N GLU A 151 1.63 -7.50 9.76
CA GLU A 151 0.40 -8.23 10.07
C GLU A 151 -0.87 -7.52 9.57
N GLY A 152 -0.81 -6.22 9.27
CA GLY A 152 -1.95 -5.44 8.74
C GLY A 152 -2.34 -5.84 7.32
N TYR A 153 -3.34 -5.17 6.76
CA TYR A 153 -3.81 -5.48 5.41
C TYR A 153 -3.04 -4.70 4.33
N VAL A 154 -3.02 -5.26 3.13
CA VAL A 154 -2.56 -4.59 1.91
C VAL A 154 -3.77 -4.30 1.02
N VAL A 155 -3.92 -3.03 0.64
CA VAL A 155 -4.95 -2.58 -0.30
C VAL A 155 -4.31 -2.29 -1.67
N SER A 156 -5.03 -2.58 -2.74
CA SER A 156 -4.62 -2.15 -4.08
C SER A 156 -4.72 -0.63 -4.22
N ASP A 157 -4.03 -0.07 -5.20
CA ASP A 157 -4.41 1.24 -5.72
C ASP A 157 -5.57 1.08 -6.70
N SER A 158 -6.17 2.19 -7.11
CA SER A 158 -7.42 2.24 -7.86
C SER A 158 -7.36 1.44 -9.16
N ASN A 159 -8.17 0.39 -9.27
CA ASN A 159 -8.27 -0.49 -10.44
C ASN A 159 -6.99 -1.26 -10.82
N ASP A 160 -5.97 -1.28 -10.00
CA ASP A 160 -4.67 -1.78 -10.41
C ASP A 160 -4.60 -3.31 -10.51
N ILE A 161 -5.46 -4.03 -9.79
CA ILE A 161 -5.58 -5.48 -10.00
C ILE A 161 -6.14 -5.75 -11.40
N ALA A 162 -7.22 -5.07 -11.80
CA ALA A 162 -7.78 -5.23 -13.15
C ALA A 162 -6.78 -4.80 -14.24
N ARG A 163 -5.94 -3.80 -13.96
CA ARG A 163 -4.87 -3.35 -14.89
C ARG A 163 -3.80 -4.39 -15.19
N LEU A 164 -3.60 -5.38 -14.34
CA LEU A 164 -2.72 -6.52 -14.66
C LEU A 164 -3.15 -7.21 -15.97
N PHE A 165 -4.45 -7.21 -16.27
CA PHE A 165 -5.01 -7.73 -17.52
C PHE A 165 -5.04 -6.67 -18.62
N TYR A 166 -5.86 -5.62 -18.48
CA TYR A 166 -6.21 -4.76 -19.62
C TYR A 166 -5.16 -3.69 -19.96
N PHE A 167 -4.22 -3.40 -19.06
CA PHE A 167 -3.21 -2.35 -19.27
C PHE A 167 -1.79 -2.93 -19.32
N MET A 168 -1.38 -3.71 -18.34
CA MET A 168 -0.04 -4.28 -18.26
C MET A 168 0.12 -5.55 -19.10
N ASN A 169 -0.98 -6.22 -19.45
CA ASN A 169 -1.01 -7.46 -20.23
C ASN A 169 -0.13 -8.58 -19.62
N VAL A 170 -0.09 -8.68 -18.29
CA VAL A 170 0.65 -9.72 -17.56
C VAL A 170 -0.26 -10.84 -17.05
N ALA A 171 -1.57 -10.63 -17.08
CA ALA A 171 -2.58 -11.65 -16.79
C ALA A 171 -3.38 -12.00 -18.07
N GLU A 172 -3.82 -13.24 -18.19
CA GLU A 172 -4.53 -13.75 -19.38
C GLU A 172 -6.03 -13.37 -19.39
N SER A 173 -6.59 -13.08 -18.23
CA SER A 173 -8.01 -12.70 -18.05
C SER A 173 -8.19 -11.85 -16.78
N PRO A 174 -9.36 -11.21 -16.60
CA PRO A 174 -9.69 -10.53 -15.35
C PRO A 174 -9.64 -11.46 -14.12
N GLU A 175 -10.08 -12.70 -14.25
CA GLU A 175 -10.00 -13.71 -13.19
C GLU A 175 -8.55 -14.05 -12.86
N ALA A 176 -7.69 -14.21 -13.88
CA ALA A 176 -6.26 -14.45 -13.66
C ALA A 176 -5.60 -13.27 -12.98
N ALA A 177 -5.99 -12.04 -13.31
CA ALA A 177 -5.52 -10.83 -12.62
C ALA A 177 -5.96 -10.81 -11.14
N ALA A 178 -7.21 -11.15 -10.86
CA ALA A 178 -7.72 -11.25 -9.49
C ALA A 178 -6.95 -12.31 -8.68
N GLN A 179 -6.71 -13.48 -9.25
CA GLN A 179 -5.92 -14.54 -8.61
C GLN A 179 -4.48 -14.07 -8.35
N MET A 180 -3.83 -13.46 -9.35
CA MET A 180 -2.46 -12.94 -9.23
C MET A 180 -2.34 -11.92 -8.09
N GLY A 181 -3.25 -10.95 -7.98
CA GLY A 181 -3.28 -9.99 -6.90
C GLY A 181 -3.48 -10.63 -5.52
N LEU A 182 -4.40 -11.59 -5.43
CA LEU A 182 -4.66 -12.33 -4.19
C LEU A 182 -3.46 -13.16 -3.75
N GLU A 183 -2.82 -13.87 -4.68
CA GLU A 183 -1.59 -14.66 -4.43
C GLU A 183 -0.42 -13.78 -4.01
N ALA A 184 -0.25 -12.62 -4.64
CA ALA A 184 0.78 -11.67 -4.29
C ALA A 184 0.62 -11.10 -2.86
N GLY A 185 -0.62 -11.07 -2.34
CA GLY A 185 -0.89 -10.66 -0.96
C GLY A 185 -1.72 -9.38 -0.84
N ILE A 186 -2.40 -8.95 -1.90
CA ILE A 186 -3.41 -7.89 -1.84
C ILE A 186 -4.63 -8.44 -1.11
N ASP A 187 -5.03 -7.78 -0.03
CA ASP A 187 -6.14 -8.22 0.82
C ASP A 187 -7.45 -7.49 0.49
N ILE A 188 -7.37 -6.23 0.06
CA ILE A 188 -8.51 -5.40 -0.33
C ILE A 188 -8.26 -4.85 -1.73
N ASP A 189 -9.25 -4.98 -2.60
CA ASP A 189 -9.23 -4.34 -3.91
C ASP A 189 -10.02 -3.04 -3.88
N LEU A 190 -9.35 -1.95 -4.25
CA LEU A 190 -9.97 -0.65 -4.39
C LEU A 190 -10.62 -0.55 -5.77
N TYR A 191 -11.96 -0.49 -5.82
CA TYR A 191 -12.80 -0.63 -7.02
C TYR A 191 -12.82 -2.07 -7.59
N ALA A 192 -13.32 -3.01 -6.80
CA ALA A 192 -13.30 -4.45 -7.07
C ALA A 192 -14.19 -4.93 -8.25
N GLU A 193 -14.82 -4.05 -9.01
CA GLU A 193 -15.85 -4.43 -10.01
C GLU A 193 -15.30 -5.34 -11.12
N ASP A 194 -14.06 -5.11 -11.58
CA ASP A 194 -13.44 -5.84 -12.67
C ASP A 194 -12.29 -6.77 -12.20
N SER A 195 -12.31 -7.19 -10.95
CA SER A 195 -11.25 -8.03 -10.35
C SER A 195 -11.79 -8.94 -9.24
N TYR A 196 -11.77 -8.53 -7.97
CA TYR A 196 -12.19 -9.39 -6.85
C TYR A 196 -13.69 -9.72 -6.86
N SER A 197 -14.52 -9.04 -7.63
CA SER A 197 -15.91 -9.46 -7.91
C SER A 197 -16.03 -10.84 -8.55
N TYR A 198 -14.96 -11.31 -9.23
CA TYR A 198 -14.94 -12.67 -9.83
C TYR A 198 -14.63 -13.78 -8.82
N LEU A 199 -14.05 -13.48 -7.66
CA LEU A 199 -13.61 -14.48 -6.68
C LEU A 199 -14.71 -15.47 -6.25
N PRO A 200 -15.97 -15.07 -6.02
CA PRO A 200 -17.03 -16.02 -5.64
C PRO A 200 -17.26 -17.13 -6.67
N GLU A 201 -17.22 -16.81 -7.95
CA GLU A 201 -17.38 -17.81 -9.02
C GLU A 201 -16.11 -18.63 -9.25
N MET A 202 -14.93 -18.02 -9.00
CA MET A 202 -13.66 -18.74 -9.09
C MET A 202 -13.51 -19.78 -7.99
N VAL A 203 -13.93 -19.50 -6.76
CA VAL A 203 -13.92 -20.46 -5.63
C VAL A 203 -14.81 -21.69 -5.93
N LYS A 204 -15.95 -21.51 -6.59
CA LYS A 204 -16.78 -22.66 -7.01
C LYS A 204 -16.05 -23.62 -7.94
N LYS A 205 -15.13 -23.09 -8.77
CA LYS A 205 -14.32 -23.89 -9.72
C LYS A 205 -13.03 -24.39 -9.09
N ASN A 206 -12.45 -23.64 -8.18
CA ASN A 206 -11.22 -23.95 -7.46
C ASN A 206 -11.34 -23.60 -5.97
N PRO A 207 -11.80 -24.54 -5.12
CA PRO A 207 -11.98 -24.32 -3.69
C PRO A 207 -10.71 -23.95 -2.92
N GLU A 208 -9.50 -24.25 -3.45
CA GLU A 208 -8.25 -23.89 -2.78
C GLU A 208 -8.05 -22.36 -2.68
N LEU A 209 -8.67 -21.58 -3.55
CA LEU A 209 -8.65 -20.12 -3.49
C LEU A 209 -9.31 -19.57 -2.21
N GLU A 210 -10.25 -20.30 -1.62
CA GLU A 210 -10.91 -19.89 -0.37
C GLU A 210 -9.91 -19.69 0.77
N LYS A 211 -8.85 -20.50 0.82
CA LYS A 211 -7.78 -20.35 1.82
C LYS A 211 -7.06 -19.00 1.72
N LEU A 212 -6.86 -18.50 0.50
CA LEU A 212 -6.23 -17.20 0.27
C LEU A 212 -7.19 -16.04 0.64
N ILE A 213 -8.47 -16.21 0.33
CA ILE A 213 -9.51 -15.24 0.73
C ILE A 213 -9.61 -15.19 2.25
N ASP A 214 -9.69 -16.34 2.92
CA ASP A 214 -9.71 -16.42 4.38
C ASP A 214 -8.48 -15.76 5.03
N ARG A 215 -7.31 -15.95 4.43
CA ARG A 215 -6.08 -15.27 4.87
C ARG A 215 -6.26 -13.75 4.81
N SER A 216 -6.78 -13.23 3.72
CA SER A 216 -6.98 -11.80 3.51
C SER A 216 -8.06 -11.24 4.44
N VAL A 217 -9.17 -11.94 4.60
CA VAL A 217 -10.23 -11.57 5.55
C VAL A 217 -9.69 -11.46 6.99
N ARG A 218 -8.88 -12.42 7.44
CA ARG A 218 -8.28 -12.38 8.79
C ARG A 218 -7.35 -11.19 9.01
N ARG A 219 -6.73 -10.67 7.96
CA ARG A 219 -5.87 -9.48 8.06
C ARG A 219 -6.66 -8.18 8.13
N VAL A 220 -7.87 -8.20 7.61
CA VAL A 220 -8.78 -7.04 7.62
C VAL A 220 -9.57 -6.96 8.91
N LEU A 221 -9.95 -8.10 9.50
CA LEU A 221 -10.70 -8.20 10.76
C LEU A 221 -9.81 -8.09 12.00
#